data_ec3b4453eb579efd97a2e8158a4775f3
#
_entry.id   ec3b4453eb579efd97a2e8158a4775f3
#
_cell.length_a   1.000
_cell.length_b   1.000
_cell.length_c   1.000
_cell.angle_alpha   90.00
_cell.angle_beta   90.00
_cell.angle_gamma   90.00
#
_symmetry.space_group_name_H-M   'P 1'
#
loop_
_entity.id
_entity.type
_entity.pdbx_description
1 polymer ?
#
loop_
_entity_poly.entity_id
_entity_poly.type
_entity_poly.pdbx_seq_one_letter_code
_entity_poly.pdbx_strand_id
1 'polypeptide(L)'
;LTAHALNFPAFCEIVSMRRASIRRQDSTAMSALVNHIRLLFSYPGAVGVKTGFTKSSGRCLVSAAERDGVLLVAVTLNAPDDWRDHAALLDYGFSVLECEVFAQEGEVVRTLPVAGGTLSEIHAVCAQRLACVLSRDHGELRVEYELRPFYFAPVACGDKLGRASVYENDTLIAACDLVAQEAVPLLQKE
;
A
#
# COMPACT_ATOMS: atom_id res chain seq x y z
N LEU A 1 6.25 -6.17 13.30
CA LEU A 1 5.91 -7.49 12.77
C LEU A 1 4.62 -7.46 11.94
N THR A 2 3.48 -7.02 12.50
CA THR A 2 2.18 -7.04 11.81
C THR A 2 2.17 -6.21 10.53
N ALA A 3 2.67 -4.98 10.56
CA ALA A 3 2.77 -4.13 9.36
C ALA A 3 3.59 -4.80 8.24
N HIS A 4 4.68 -5.51 8.60
CA HIS A 4 5.45 -6.29 7.63
C HIS A 4 4.67 -7.49 7.10
N ALA A 5 3.97 -8.23 7.98
CA ALA A 5 3.21 -9.42 7.59
C ALA A 5 2.04 -9.09 6.64
N LEU A 6 1.42 -7.92 6.80
CA LEU A 6 0.34 -7.44 5.93
C LEU A 6 0.79 -7.10 4.49
N ASN A 7 2.11 -7.09 4.20
CA ASN A 7 2.61 -7.00 2.82
C ASN A 7 2.54 -8.34 2.06
N PHE A 8 2.19 -9.44 2.72
CA PHE A 8 2.08 -10.76 2.11
C PHE A 8 0.61 -11.11 1.84
N PRO A 9 0.18 -11.21 0.56
CA PRO A 9 -1.22 -11.47 0.20
C PRO A 9 -1.81 -12.72 0.87
N ALA A 10 -1.06 -13.83 0.93
CA ALA A 10 -1.50 -15.05 1.58
C ALA A 10 -1.77 -14.87 3.09
N PHE A 11 -0.98 -14.04 3.77
CA PHE A 11 -1.22 -13.71 5.17
C PHE A 11 -2.51 -12.90 5.33
N CYS A 12 -2.69 -11.87 4.49
CA CYS A 12 -3.90 -11.03 4.51
C CYS A 12 -5.16 -11.86 4.26
N GLU A 13 -5.13 -12.76 3.26
CA GLU A 13 -6.22 -13.67 2.97
C GLU A 13 -6.60 -14.52 4.20
N ILE A 14 -5.60 -15.17 4.83
CA ILE A 14 -5.84 -16.07 5.96
C ILE A 14 -6.38 -15.31 7.17
N VAL A 15 -5.78 -14.18 7.57
CA VAL A 15 -6.15 -13.48 8.80
C VAL A 15 -7.49 -12.75 8.68
N SER A 16 -7.91 -12.40 7.46
CA SER A 16 -9.20 -11.76 7.18
C SER A 16 -10.37 -12.75 7.03
N MET A 17 -10.10 -14.05 6.89
CA MET A 17 -11.16 -15.06 6.80
C MET A 17 -12.03 -15.03 8.05
N ARG A 18 -13.32 -14.76 7.89
CA ARG A 18 -14.31 -14.82 9.00
C ARG A 18 -14.62 -16.25 9.38
N ARG A 19 -14.67 -17.16 8.41
CA ARG A 19 -14.96 -18.59 8.58
C ARG A 19 -14.15 -19.40 7.57
N ALA A 20 -13.75 -20.61 7.97
CA ALA A 20 -13.11 -21.57 7.08
C ALA A 20 -13.59 -22.98 7.41
N SER A 21 -13.50 -23.89 6.46
CA SER A 21 -13.74 -25.31 6.67
C SER A 21 -12.49 -26.09 6.27
N ILE A 22 -11.98 -26.90 7.19
CA ILE A 22 -10.80 -27.73 6.94
C ILE A 22 -11.18 -29.21 7.05
N ARG A 23 -10.59 -30.03 6.18
CA ARG A 23 -10.66 -31.49 6.29
C ARG A 23 -9.47 -31.97 7.11
N ARG A 24 -9.73 -32.78 8.14
CA ARG A 24 -8.65 -33.45 8.86
C ARG A 24 -8.09 -34.57 8.00
N GLN A 25 -6.77 -34.75 8.06
CA GLN A 25 -6.06 -35.72 7.23
C GLN A 25 -6.54 -37.16 7.41
N ASP A 26 -6.99 -37.50 8.63
CA ASP A 26 -7.43 -38.86 9.02
C ASP A 26 -8.97 -38.99 9.13
N SER A 27 -9.74 -38.07 8.54
CA SER A 27 -11.21 -38.09 8.65
C SER A 27 -11.88 -37.53 7.41
N THR A 28 -13.03 -38.10 7.06
CA THR A 28 -13.93 -37.54 6.06
C THR A 28 -14.71 -36.33 6.58
N ALA A 29 -14.65 -36.07 7.89
CA ALA A 29 -15.38 -34.98 8.52
C ALA A 29 -14.70 -33.61 8.23
N MET A 30 -15.52 -32.62 7.92
CA MET A 30 -15.13 -31.22 7.81
C MET A 30 -15.24 -30.54 9.18
N SER A 31 -14.20 -29.80 9.56
CA SER A 31 -14.25 -28.95 10.77
C SER A 31 -14.50 -27.51 10.36
N ALA A 32 -15.60 -26.93 10.84
CA ALA A 32 -15.87 -25.49 10.66
C ALA A 32 -15.08 -24.68 11.70
N LEU A 33 -14.35 -23.69 11.21
CA LEU A 33 -13.61 -22.74 12.02
C LEU A 33 -14.25 -21.36 11.92
N VAL A 34 -14.30 -20.63 13.03
CA VAL A 34 -14.75 -19.25 13.10
C VAL A 34 -13.60 -18.42 13.65
N ASN A 35 -13.30 -17.32 12.99
CA ASN A 35 -12.24 -16.42 13.45
C ASN A 35 -12.65 -15.76 14.78
N HIS A 36 -11.72 -15.72 15.72
CA HIS A 36 -11.96 -15.14 17.03
C HIS A 36 -11.80 -13.61 17.07
N ILE A 37 -11.36 -12.99 15.97
CA ILE A 37 -11.27 -11.53 15.84
C ILE A 37 -12.68 -10.97 15.65
N ARG A 38 -13.29 -10.47 16.70
CA ARG A 38 -14.66 -9.91 16.66
C ARG A 38 -14.78 -8.73 15.71
N LEU A 39 -13.73 -7.91 15.60
CA LEU A 39 -13.70 -6.72 14.74
C LEU A 39 -13.94 -7.07 13.26
N LEU A 40 -13.55 -8.26 12.80
CA LEU A 40 -13.87 -8.72 11.44
C LEU A 40 -15.38 -8.76 11.14
N PHE A 41 -16.21 -8.86 12.18
CA PHE A 41 -17.66 -8.95 12.06
C PHE A 41 -18.39 -7.64 12.39
N SER A 42 -17.75 -6.75 13.16
CA SER A 42 -18.40 -5.58 13.76
C SER A 42 -17.74 -4.23 13.39
N TYR A 43 -16.50 -4.23 12.85
CA TYR A 43 -15.80 -2.99 12.56
C TYR A 43 -15.57 -2.86 11.04
N PRO A 44 -16.04 -1.77 10.39
CA PRO A 44 -15.83 -1.55 8.96
C PRO A 44 -14.35 -1.45 8.61
N GLY A 45 -13.95 -2.15 7.55
CA GLY A 45 -12.55 -2.16 7.08
C GLY A 45 -11.62 -3.07 7.88
N ALA A 46 -12.08 -3.80 8.91
CA ALA A 46 -11.22 -4.71 9.66
C ALA A 46 -10.65 -5.84 8.77
N VAL A 47 -9.33 -6.07 8.84
CA VAL A 47 -8.59 -7.08 8.06
C VAL A 47 -7.91 -8.14 8.92
N GLY A 48 -8.02 -8.10 10.24
CA GLY A 48 -7.46 -9.11 11.15
C GLY A 48 -7.07 -8.53 12.49
N VAL A 49 -6.13 -9.10 13.26
CA VAL A 49 -5.06 -10.03 12.89
C VAL A 49 -4.97 -11.20 13.89
N LYS A 50 -4.76 -10.92 15.22
CA LYS A 50 -4.51 -11.99 16.21
C LYS A 50 -4.97 -11.64 17.62
N THR A 51 -5.68 -12.57 18.26
CA THR A 51 -5.98 -12.54 19.71
C THR A 51 -4.89 -13.28 20.48
N GLY A 52 -4.66 -12.87 21.72
CA GLY A 52 -3.82 -13.59 22.67
C GLY A 52 -4.37 -13.52 24.10
N PHE A 53 -4.26 -14.61 24.84
CA PHE A 53 -4.64 -14.65 26.25
C PHE A 53 -3.81 -15.68 27.02
N THR A 54 -3.28 -15.28 28.16
CA THR A 54 -2.82 -16.18 29.22
C THR A 54 -3.25 -15.59 30.56
N LYS A 55 -3.25 -16.42 31.62
CA LYS A 55 -3.57 -15.91 32.99
C LYS A 55 -2.61 -14.83 33.46
N SER A 56 -1.34 -14.89 33.02
CA SER A 56 -0.31 -13.94 33.42
C SER A 56 -0.28 -12.68 32.55
N SER A 57 -0.57 -12.78 31.23
CA SER A 57 -0.50 -11.65 30.31
C SER A 57 -1.84 -10.95 30.09
N GLY A 58 -2.94 -11.52 30.60
CA GLY A 58 -4.27 -10.99 30.34
C GLY A 58 -4.67 -11.05 28.88
N ARG A 59 -5.63 -10.22 28.48
CA ARG A 59 -6.11 -10.11 27.09
C ARG A 59 -5.16 -9.24 26.28
N CYS A 60 -4.72 -9.79 25.15
CA CYS A 60 -3.86 -9.10 24.20
C CYS A 60 -4.51 -9.19 22.80
N LEU A 61 -4.48 -8.12 22.07
CA LEU A 61 -5.05 -8.04 20.74
C LEU A 61 -4.12 -7.29 19.81
N VAL A 62 -4.00 -7.81 18.59
CA VAL A 62 -3.50 -7.07 17.42
C VAL A 62 -4.62 -7.03 16.41
N SER A 63 -5.05 -5.85 16.02
CA SER A 63 -6.00 -5.67 14.93
C SER A 63 -5.42 -4.77 13.85
N ALA A 64 -5.97 -4.90 12.65
CA ALA A 64 -5.72 -3.99 11.55
C ALA A 64 -7.03 -3.69 10.85
N ALA A 65 -7.12 -2.47 10.30
CA ALA A 65 -8.24 -2.04 9.47
C ALA A 65 -7.74 -1.13 8.36
N GLU A 66 -8.40 -1.19 7.20
CA GLU A 66 -8.10 -0.37 6.03
C GLU A 66 -9.35 0.39 5.59
N ARG A 67 -9.20 1.70 5.36
CA ARG A 67 -10.24 2.59 4.79
C ARG A 67 -9.56 3.64 3.93
N ASP A 68 -10.10 3.90 2.76
CA ASP A 68 -9.69 4.99 1.87
C ASP A 68 -8.16 5.04 1.62
N GLY A 69 -7.49 3.87 1.56
CA GLY A 69 -6.05 3.74 1.36
C GLY A 69 -5.20 3.91 2.62
N VAL A 70 -5.81 4.13 3.78
CA VAL A 70 -5.13 4.17 5.09
C VAL A 70 -5.24 2.80 5.75
N LEU A 71 -4.10 2.13 5.98
CA LEU A 71 -4.00 0.88 6.74
C LEU A 71 -3.48 1.17 8.15
N LEU A 72 -4.28 0.88 9.15
CA LEU A 72 -3.94 1.06 10.56
C LEU A 72 -3.73 -0.26 11.27
N VAL A 73 -2.79 -0.30 12.19
CA VAL A 73 -2.54 -1.43 13.10
C VAL A 73 -2.61 -0.94 14.54
N ALA A 74 -3.45 -1.57 15.33
CA ALA A 74 -3.55 -1.34 16.77
C ALA A 74 -3.05 -2.56 17.54
N VAL A 75 -2.37 -2.33 18.69
CA VAL A 75 -1.86 -3.38 19.58
C VAL A 75 -2.18 -2.99 21.00
N THR A 76 -2.86 -3.90 21.73
CA THR A 76 -3.05 -3.75 23.18
C THR A 76 -2.53 -4.97 23.92
N LEU A 77 -1.98 -4.74 25.10
CA LEU A 77 -1.48 -5.77 26.01
C LEU A 77 -2.20 -5.60 27.35
N ASN A 78 -2.69 -6.72 27.90
CA ASN A 78 -3.44 -6.76 29.17
C ASN A 78 -4.58 -5.72 29.24
N ALA A 79 -5.35 -5.63 28.15
CA ALA A 79 -6.49 -4.73 28.03
C ALA A 79 -7.80 -5.52 28.17
N PRO A 80 -8.52 -5.39 29.26
CA PRO A 80 -9.75 -6.20 29.49
C PRO A 80 -10.88 -5.88 28.53
N ASP A 81 -10.94 -4.64 28.00
CA ASP A 81 -11.95 -4.20 27.03
C ASP A 81 -11.34 -4.01 25.61
N ASP A 82 -10.45 -4.93 25.23
CA ASP A 82 -9.64 -4.88 24.02
C ASP A 82 -10.43 -4.55 22.73
N TRP A 83 -11.63 -5.05 22.57
CA TRP A 83 -12.46 -4.79 21.38
C TRP A 83 -12.90 -3.33 21.27
N ARG A 84 -13.31 -2.72 22.37
CA ARG A 84 -13.71 -1.33 22.44
C ARG A 84 -12.51 -0.40 22.31
N ASP A 85 -11.41 -0.74 22.99
CA ASP A 85 -10.17 0.02 22.93
C ASP A 85 -9.64 0.06 21.50
N HIS A 86 -9.65 -1.07 20.78
CA HIS A 86 -9.20 -1.13 19.38
C HIS A 86 -10.13 -0.36 18.44
N ALA A 87 -11.44 -0.44 18.61
CA ALA A 87 -12.37 0.35 17.81
C ALA A 87 -12.09 1.86 17.99
N ALA A 88 -11.91 2.32 19.24
CA ALA A 88 -11.60 3.71 19.53
C ALA A 88 -10.23 4.16 18.96
N LEU A 89 -9.18 3.32 19.06
CA LEU A 89 -7.87 3.59 18.51
C LEU A 89 -7.90 3.70 16.97
N LEU A 90 -8.61 2.78 16.30
CA LEU A 90 -8.76 2.80 14.86
C LEU A 90 -9.59 4.00 14.39
N ASP A 91 -10.69 4.32 15.08
CA ASP A 91 -11.51 5.51 14.78
C ASP A 91 -10.70 6.79 14.94
N TYR A 92 -9.90 6.90 16.01
CA TYR A 92 -8.98 8.02 16.18
C TYR A 92 -7.98 8.11 15.02
N GLY A 93 -7.31 7.00 14.67
CA GLY A 93 -6.34 6.98 13.57
C GLY A 93 -6.96 7.43 12.24
N PHE A 94 -8.15 6.92 11.87
CA PHE A 94 -8.87 7.34 10.66
C PHE A 94 -9.38 8.79 10.72
N SER A 95 -9.58 9.35 11.92
CA SER A 95 -9.99 10.76 12.06
C SER A 95 -8.86 11.73 11.82
N VAL A 96 -7.60 11.33 12.07
CA VAL A 96 -6.41 12.21 11.99
C VAL A 96 -5.49 11.93 10.80
N LEU A 97 -5.69 10.81 10.10
CA LEU A 97 -4.86 10.41 8.95
C LEU A 97 -5.70 10.33 7.67
N GLU A 98 -5.05 10.61 6.55
CA GLU A 98 -5.61 10.43 5.21
C GLU A 98 -4.54 9.96 4.23
N CYS A 99 -4.97 9.37 3.11
CA CYS A 99 -4.09 8.92 2.05
C CYS A 99 -4.14 9.91 0.89
N GLU A 100 -3.05 10.66 0.70
CA GLU A 100 -2.86 11.54 -0.44
C GLU A 100 -2.30 10.76 -1.64
N VAL A 101 -2.92 10.94 -2.81
CA VAL A 101 -2.54 10.30 -4.06
C VAL A 101 -2.05 11.36 -5.03
N PHE A 102 -0.78 11.30 -5.40
CA PHE A 102 -0.13 12.26 -6.29
C PHE A 102 -0.13 11.80 -7.76
N ALA A 103 -0.07 10.49 -8.00
CA ALA A 103 -0.23 9.90 -9.33
C ALA A 103 -0.59 8.40 -9.22
N GLN A 104 -1.32 7.91 -10.21
CA GLN A 104 -1.62 6.48 -10.34
C GLN A 104 -0.49 5.76 -11.08
N GLU A 105 -0.41 4.43 -10.92
CA GLU A 105 0.44 3.60 -11.77
C GLU A 105 0.06 3.77 -13.25
N GLY A 106 1.05 3.96 -14.13
CA GLY A 106 0.85 4.19 -15.55
C GLY A 106 0.36 5.59 -15.92
N GLU A 107 0.15 6.49 -14.96
CA GLU A 107 -0.24 7.88 -15.24
C GLU A 107 0.90 8.66 -15.87
N VAL A 108 0.63 9.34 -17.01
CA VAL A 108 1.61 10.16 -17.72
C VAL A 108 1.87 11.45 -16.93
N VAL A 109 3.09 11.60 -16.43
CA VAL A 109 3.50 12.79 -15.68
C VAL A 109 4.27 13.81 -16.53
N ARG A 110 4.95 13.34 -17.61
CA ARG A 110 5.69 14.18 -18.55
C ARG A 110 5.78 13.54 -19.93
N THR A 111 5.77 14.38 -20.96
CA THR A 111 6.18 14.03 -22.32
C THR A 111 7.56 14.63 -22.57
N LEU A 112 8.49 13.84 -23.10
CA LEU A 112 9.90 14.18 -23.20
C LEU A 112 10.39 13.95 -24.65
N PRO A 113 11.22 14.84 -25.19
CA PRO A 113 11.78 14.68 -26.55
C PRO A 113 12.71 13.45 -26.63
N VAL A 114 12.66 12.76 -27.78
CA VAL A 114 13.61 11.69 -28.13
C VAL A 114 14.30 12.00 -29.44
N ALA A 115 15.62 11.92 -29.41
CA ALA A 115 16.46 12.11 -30.60
C ALA A 115 16.85 10.77 -31.22
N GLY A 116 16.83 10.70 -32.56
CA GLY A 116 17.28 9.54 -33.35
C GLY A 116 16.32 8.33 -33.31
N GLY A 117 15.11 8.50 -32.84
CA GLY A 117 14.11 7.46 -32.74
C GLY A 117 13.05 7.49 -33.82
N THR A 118 12.25 6.43 -33.92
CA THR A 118 11.06 6.35 -34.79
C THR A 118 9.91 7.24 -34.29
N LEU A 119 9.94 7.63 -33.01
CA LEU A 119 9.07 8.62 -32.39
C LEU A 119 9.92 9.80 -31.94
N SER A 120 9.38 11.02 -32.03
CA SER A 120 10.02 12.25 -31.56
C SER A 120 9.86 12.53 -30.08
N GLU A 121 8.96 11.82 -29.42
CA GLU A 121 8.57 12.00 -28.03
C GLU A 121 8.38 10.65 -27.33
N ILE A 122 8.48 10.64 -26.01
CA ILE A 122 8.22 9.51 -25.13
C ILE A 122 7.44 9.98 -23.89
N HIS A 123 6.52 9.14 -23.41
CA HIS A 123 5.77 9.42 -22.20
C HIS A 123 6.44 8.80 -20.98
N ALA A 124 6.76 9.63 -20.00
CA ALA A 124 7.20 9.20 -18.68
C ALA A 124 5.98 8.95 -17.78
N VAL A 125 5.82 7.72 -17.32
CA VAL A 125 4.72 7.30 -16.44
C VAL A 125 5.23 6.84 -15.09
N CYS A 126 4.38 6.93 -14.05
CA CYS A 126 4.70 6.35 -12.75
C CYS A 126 4.75 4.83 -12.82
N ALA A 127 5.87 4.23 -12.39
CA ALA A 127 6.05 2.76 -12.36
C ALA A 127 5.14 2.08 -11.33
N GLN A 128 4.64 2.84 -10.36
CA GLN A 128 3.70 2.41 -9.32
C GLN A 128 2.90 3.62 -8.83
N ARG A 129 1.81 3.36 -8.13
CA ARG A 129 1.02 4.43 -7.48
C ARG A 129 1.91 5.24 -6.54
N LEU A 130 1.96 6.56 -6.73
CA LEU A 130 2.64 7.51 -5.86
C LEU A 130 1.65 8.07 -4.86
N ALA A 131 1.69 7.57 -3.63
CA ALA A 131 0.79 7.96 -2.56
C ALA A 131 1.49 7.82 -1.21
N CYS A 132 1.01 8.55 -0.20
CA CYS A 132 1.44 8.39 1.18
C CYS A 132 0.28 8.68 2.15
N VAL A 133 0.41 8.14 3.36
CA VAL A 133 -0.50 8.42 4.47
C VAL A 133 0.08 9.56 5.31
N LEU A 134 -0.70 10.58 5.51
CA LEU A 134 -0.32 11.82 6.19
C LEU A 134 -1.31 12.17 7.30
N SER A 135 -0.89 13.04 8.21
CA SER A 135 -1.80 13.72 9.11
C SER A 135 -2.69 14.67 8.30
N ARG A 136 -3.96 14.83 8.67
CA ARG A 136 -4.87 15.79 7.99
C ARG A 136 -4.45 17.25 8.13
N ASP A 137 -3.61 17.56 9.11
CA ASP A 137 -2.99 18.86 9.35
C ASP A 137 -1.52 18.91 8.89
N HIS A 138 -1.17 18.13 7.84
CA HIS A 138 0.16 18.11 7.25
C HIS A 138 0.63 19.49 6.76
N GLY A 139 1.94 19.65 6.59
CA GLY A 139 2.57 20.84 6.06
C GLY A 139 2.38 20.99 4.53
N GLU A 140 3.14 21.90 3.95
CA GLU A 140 3.12 22.11 2.49
C GLU A 140 3.65 20.88 1.75
N LEU A 141 2.89 20.42 0.76
CA LEU A 141 3.27 19.27 -0.08
C LEU A 141 3.81 19.76 -1.43
N ARG A 142 4.92 19.16 -1.86
CA ARG A 142 5.58 19.50 -3.11
C ARG A 142 6.00 18.25 -3.85
N VAL A 143 5.68 18.18 -5.15
CA VAL A 143 6.12 17.08 -6.03
C VAL A 143 7.24 17.58 -6.92
N GLU A 144 8.35 16.85 -6.94
CA GLU A 144 9.51 17.11 -7.81
C GLU A 144 9.71 15.95 -8.77
N TYR A 145 10.10 16.29 -10.02
CA TYR A 145 10.40 15.33 -11.07
C TYR A 145 11.85 15.47 -11.50
N GLU A 146 12.65 14.45 -11.23
CA GLU A 146 14.02 14.33 -11.71
C GLU A 146 14.01 13.61 -13.06
N LEU A 147 14.07 14.35 -14.15
CA LEU A 147 14.04 13.85 -15.54
C LEU A 147 15.12 14.56 -16.36
N ARG A 148 15.67 13.84 -17.34
CA ARG A 148 16.56 14.49 -18.32
C ARG A 148 15.71 15.37 -19.25
N PRO A 149 16.29 16.44 -19.82
CA PRO A 149 15.58 17.32 -20.74
C PRO A 149 15.18 16.63 -22.06
N PHE A 150 15.91 15.56 -22.45
CA PHE A 150 15.64 14.71 -23.62
C PHE A 150 16.32 13.34 -23.48
N TYR A 151 15.96 12.40 -24.33
CA TYR A 151 16.54 11.05 -24.41
C TYR A 151 17.01 10.73 -25.82
N PHE A 152 17.90 9.74 -25.95
CA PHE A 152 18.31 9.17 -27.24
C PHE A 152 17.68 7.79 -27.41
N ALA A 153 17.19 7.51 -28.62
CA ALA A 153 16.80 6.17 -28.99
C ALA A 153 18.05 5.24 -29.08
N PRO A 154 17.90 3.91 -28.85
CA PRO A 154 16.65 3.26 -28.52
C PRO A 154 16.27 3.41 -27.04
N VAL A 155 14.99 3.47 -26.75
CA VAL A 155 14.43 3.38 -25.40
C VAL A 155 13.43 2.22 -25.39
N ALA A 156 13.52 1.32 -24.44
CA ALA A 156 12.56 0.22 -24.30
C ALA A 156 11.38 0.65 -23.41
N CYS A 157 10.21 0.05 -23.64
CA CYS A 157 9.10 0.18 -22.72
C CYS A 157 9.51 -0.33 -21.33
N GLY A 158 9.22 0.46 -20.28
CA GLY A 158 9.63 0.16 -18.91
C GLY A 158 11.04 0.63 -18.52
N ASP A 159 11.83 1.15 -19.46
CA ASP A 159 13.14 1.75 -19.13
C ASP A 159 12.95 2.92 -18.15
N LYS A 160 13.81 2.97 -17.14
CA LYS A 160 13.80 4.06 -16.16
C LYS A 160 14.23 5.37 -16.81
N LEU A 161 13.33 6.34 -16.80
CA LEU A 161 13.58 7.69 -17.29
C LEU A 161 13.99 8.65 -16.16
N GLY A 162 13.45 8.45 -14.94
CA GLY A 162 13.73 9.35 -13.85
C GLY A 162 13.03 8.93 -12.55
N ARG A 163 12.70 9.93 -11.75
CA ARG A 163 12.04 9.74 -10.44
C ARG A 163 11.07 10.87 -10.15
N ALA A 164 9.94 10.54 -9.56
CA ALA A 164 9.05 11.49 -8.90
C ALA A 164 9.26 11.37 -7.38
N SER A 165 9.37 12.50 -6.71
CA SER A 165 9.58 12.61 -5.25
C SER A 165 8.57 13.57 -4.65
N VAL A 166 7.96 13.19 -3.55
CA VAL A 166 7.02 14.01 -2.79
C VAL A 166 7.67 14.44 -1.49
N TYR A 167 7.60 15.71 -1.20
CA TYR A 167 8.13 16.30 0.03
C TYR A 167 7.00 16.92 0.84
N GLU A 168 7.05 16.75 2.14
CA GLU A 168 6.34 17.55 3.11
C GLU A 168 7.33 18.56 3.71
N ASN A 169 7.14 19.83 3.41
CA ASN A 169 8.17 20.87 3.62
C ASN A 169 9.47 20.46 2.93
N ASP A 170 10.53 20.13 3.68
CA ASP A 170 11.83 19.67 3.13
C ASP A 170 12.10 18.16 3.36
N THR A 171 11.11 17.43 3.89
CA THR A 171 11.26 16.00 4.19
C THR A 171 10.70 15.15 3.05
N LEU A 172 11.51 14.26 2.47
CA LEU A 172 11.05 13.28 1.48
C LEU A 172 10.12 12.26 2.16
N ILE A 173 8.87 12.19 1.70
CA ILE A 173 7.82 11.31 2.28
C ILE A 173 7.39 10.18 1.35
N ALA A 174 7.48 10.36 0.03
CA ALA A 174 7.18 9.32 -0.94
C ALA A 174 8.01 9.52 -2.21
N ALA A 175 8.25 8.45 -2.95
CA ALA A 175 8.86 8.53 -4.28
C ALA A 175 8.53 7.29 -5.11
N CYS A 176 8.51 7.46 -6.44
CA CYS A 176 8.43 6.35 -7.38
C CYS A 176 9.36 6.58 -8.58
N ASP A 177 9.73 5.50 -9.24
CA ASP A 177 10.45 5.59 -10.50
C ASP A 177 9.50 6.02 -11.62
N LEU A 178 10.02 6.82 -12.54
CA LEU A 178 9.36 7.18 -13.78
C LEU A 178 9.95 6.33 -14.90
N VAL A 179 9.08 5.65 -15.64
CA VAL A 179 9.47 4.71 -16.69
C VAL A 179 8.84 5.09 -18.03
N ALA A 180 9.44 4.57 -19.10
CA ALA A 180 8.93 4.74 -20.46
C ALA A 180 7.64 3.96 -20.65
N GLN A 181 6.57 4.62 -21.11
CA GLN A 181 5.29 3.98 -21.38
C GLN A 181 5.35 3.10 -22.64
N GLU A 182 6.09 3.55 -23.65
CA GLU A 182 6.25 2.89 -24.94
C GLU A 182 7.74 2.71 -25.30
N ALA A 183 8.01 1.85 -26.26
CA ALA A 183 9.33 1.71 -26.84
C ALA A 183 9.53 2.71 -27.99
N VAL A 184 10.74 3.28 -28.06
CA VAL A 184 11.17 4.16 -29.17
C VAL A 184 12.41 3.54 -29.84
N PRO A 185 12.25 2.70 -30.89
CA PRO A 185 13.36 2.14 -31.64
C PRO A 185 14.21 3.20 -32.35
N LEU A 186 15.44 2.84 -32.70
CA LEU A 186 16.28 3.69 -33.57
C LEU A 186 15.64 3.90 -34.94
N LEU A 187 15.69 5.12 -35.44
CA LEU A 187 15.33 5.40 -36.82
C LEU A 187 16.41 4.75 -37.72
N GLN A 188 16.00 3.78 -38.54
CA GLN A 188 16.88 3.17 -39.53
C GLN A 188 17.13 4.21 -40.66
N LYS A 189 18.39 4.55 -40.91
CA LYS A 189 18.72 5.31 -42.10
C LYS A 189 18.69 4.34 -43.29
N GLU A 190 17.84 4.65 -44.27
CA GLU A 190 17.90 4.02 -45.59
C GLU A 190 19.25 4.32 -46.27
#